data_426db24b234e87bba25d2344aff50a88
#
_entry.id   426db24b234e87bba25d2344aff50a88
#
_cell.length_a   1.000
_cell.length_b   1.000
_cell.length_c   1.000
_cell.angle_alpha   90.00
_cell.angle_beta   90.00
_cell.angle_gamma   90.00
#
_symmetry.space_group_name_H-M   'P 1'
#
loop_
_entity.id
_entity.type
_entity.pdbx_description
1 polymer ?
#
loop_
_entity_poly.entity_id
_entity_poly.type
_entity_poly.pdbx_seq_one_letter_code
_entity_poly.pdbx_strand_id
1 'polypeptide(L)'
;MTTLRGAVTSLVLGVAAAIVIVAVSIVPFLNPVFVGFEQDRAQAQAWTGWTAAELRTVTDAILSDLVLGPPAFDVALDGAPVLDVRERQHMADVRSVFASFYLVAAGAALLLAVAFAVSRGARARAILWRRLSRAGGWIAVITVVGGAAGVLFFDQAFELFHTLFFPAGSYNFDPGTERLVQLFPYQFWVETTIAVGTLVVALSLLLWWFGRRRAAANAAEAG
;
A
#
# COMPACT_ATOMS: atom_id res chain seq x y z
N MET A 1 31.11 19.26 -4.52
CA MET A 1 30.02 19.41 -3.52
C MET A 1 28.62 19.59 -4.17
N THR A 2 28.50 20.26 -5.31
CA THR A 2 27.22 20.49 -6.03
C THR A 2 26.57 19.20 -6.57
N THR A 3 27.37 18.22 -7.02
CA THR A 3 26.87 16.93 -7.52
C THR A 3 26.29 16.03 -6.42
N LEU A 4 26.91 15.99 -5.23
CA LEU A 4 26.44 15.20 -4.09
C LEU A 4 25.11 15.74 -3.55
N ARG A 5 24.99 17.07 -3.37
CA ARG A 5 23.71 17.70 -2.98
C ARG A 5 22.60 17.42 -3.98
N GLY A 6 22.91 17.45 -5.28
CA GLY A 6 21.96 17.11 -6.34
C GLY A 6 21.48 15.67 -6.30
N ALA A 7 22.38 14.71 -6.01
CA ALA A 7 22.06 13.29 -5.87
C ALA A 7 21.17 13.04 -4.62
N VAL A 8 21.54 13.60 -3.46
CA VAL A 8 20.75 13.49 -2.23
C VAL A 8 19.34 14.06 -2.42
N THR A 9 19.20 15.24 -3.01
CA THR A 9 17.88 15.82 -3.29
C THR A 9 17.06 14.92 -4.22
N SER A 10 17.68 14.32 -5.24
CA SER A 10 16.95 13.43 -6.15
C SER A 10 16.49 12.15 -5.44
N LEU A 11 17.34 11.59 -4.56
CA LEU A 11 16.97 10.42 -3.75
C LEU A 11 15.81 10.74 -2.81
N VAL A 12 15.88 11.84 -2.06
CA VAL A 12 14.82 12.25 -1.11
C VAL A 12 13.49 12.46 -1.83
N LEU A 13 13.48 13.17 -2.96
CA LEU A 13 12.27 13.37 -3.76
C LEU A 13 11.77 12.06 -4.36
N GLY A 14 12.66 11.17 -4.76
CA GLY A 14 12.31 9.85 -5.29
C GLY A 14 11.65 8.96 -4.23
N VAL A 15 12.23 8.91 -3.03
CA VAL A 15 11.65 8.16 -1.90
C VAL A 15 10.29 8.74 -1.51
N ALA A 16 10.18 10.07 -1.41
CA ALA A 16 8.90 10.71 -1.11
C ALA A 16 7.83 10.38 -2.17
N ALA A 17 8.19 10.42 -3.46
CA ALA A 17 7.28 10.04 -4.54
C ALA A 17 6.87 8.56 -4.47
N ALA A 18 7.79 7.66 -4.13
CA ALA A 18 7.50 6.23 -3.96
C ALA A 18 6.51 6.00 -2.83
N ILE A 19 6.73 6.61 -1.65
CA ILE A 19 5.84 6.50 -0.50
C ILE A 19 4.42 6.99 -0.85
N VAL A 20 4.30 8.15 -1.50
CA VAL A 20 3.00 8.69 -1.91
C VAL A 20 2.31 7.79 -2.94
N ILE A 21 3.04 7.30 -3.95
CA ILE A 21 2.47 6.39 -4.96
C ILE A 21 1.96 5.11 -4.30
N VAL A 22 2.74 4.48 -3.43
CA VAL A 22 2.30 3.27 -2.72
C VAL A 22 1.08 3.56 -1.85
N ALA A 23 1.08 4.65 -1.07
CA ALA A 23 -0.05 5.01 -0.21
C ALA A 23 -1.35 5.23 -1.02
N VAL A 24 -1.26 5.97 -2.13
CA VAL A 24 -2.41 6.20 -3.02
C VAL A 24 -2.86 4.89 -3.68
N SER A 25 -1.91 4.01 -4.03
CA SER A 25 -2.22 2.73 -4.67
C SER A 25 -2.96 1.75 -3.75
N ILE A 26 -2.80 1.84 -2.43
CA ILE A 26 -3.49 0.95 -1.48
C ILE A 26 -4.97 1.36 -1.29
N VAL A 27 -5.28 2.66 -1.32
CA VAL A 27 -6.62 3.18 -1.01
C VAL A 27 -7.77 2.50 -1.77
N PRO A 28 -7.69 2.29 -3.10
CA PRO A 28 -8.77 1.64 -3.87
C PRO A 28 -9.06 0.20 -3.43
N PHE A 29 -8.17 -0.44 -2.70
CA PHE A 29 -8.29 -1.83 -2.26
C PHE A 29 -8.83 -1.97 -0.83
N LEU A 30 -8.94 -0.86 -0.09
CA LEU A 30 -9.51 -0.80 1.25
C LEU A 30 -11.03 -0.52 1.21
N ASN A 31 -11.77 -1.27 0.40
CA ASN A 31 -13.22 -1.12 0.30
C ASN A 31 -13.92 -2.48 0.18
N PRO A 32 -15.18 -2.58 0.63
CA PRO A 32 -15.93 -3.83 0.64
C PRO A 32 -16.10 -4.50 -0.72
N VAL A 33 -16.17 -3.72 -1.81
CA VAL A 33 -16.40 -4.27 -3.15
C VAL A 33 -15.18 -5.06 -3.61
N PHE A 34 -13.98 -4.47 -3.47
CA PHE A 34 -12.75 -5.16 -3.84
C PHE A 34 -12.49 -6.35 -2.91
N VAL A 35 -12.60 -6.13 -1.59
CA VAL A 35 -12.33 -7.20 -0.63
C VAL A 35 -13.28 -8.38 -0.82
N GLY A 36 -14.57 -8.12 -1.03
CA GLY A 36 -15.55 -9.17 -1.32
C GLY A 36 -15.25 -9.91 -2.63
N PHE A 37 -14.85 -9.19 -3.68
CA PHE A 37 -14.43 -9.80 -4.95
C PHE A 37 -13.23 -10.75 -4.76
N GLU A 38 -12.20 -10.34 -4.02
CA GLU A 38 -11.03 -11.17 -3.77
C GLU A 38 -11.34 -12.33 -2.80
N GLN A 39 -12.22 -12.13 -1.83
CA GLN A 39 -12.70 -13.22 -0.94
C GLN A 39 -13.45 -14.30 -1.72
N ASP A 40 -14.27 -13.94 -2.70
CA ASP A 40 -14.95 -14.90 -3.58
C ASP A 40 -13.93 -15.70 -4.40
N ARG A 41 -12.91 -15.04 -4.97
CA ARG A 41 -11.82 -15.69 -5.71
C ARG A 41 -10.97 -16.61 -4.82
N ALA A 42 -10.68 -16.19 -3.61
CA ALA A 42 -9.92 -16.95 -2.62
C ALA A 42 -10.76 -18.01 -1.90
N GLN A 43 -12.05 -18.18 -2.29
CA GLN A 43 -12.97 -19.16 -1.73
C GLN A 43 -13.16 -19.03 -0.20
N ALA A 44 -13.18 -17.81 0.32
CA ALA A 44 -13.32 -17.54 1.76
C ALA A 44 -14.60 -18.14 2.35
N GLN A 45 -15.68 -18.27 1.56
CA GLN A 45 -16.91 -18.99 1.97
C GLN A 45 -16.66 -20.45 2.29
N ALA A 46 -15.83 -21.14 1.51
CA ALA A 46 -15.49 -22.53 1.77
C ALA A 46 -14.62 -22.70 3.03
N TRP A 47 -13.74 -21.72 3.30
CA TRP A 47 -12.91 -21.71 4.50
C TRP A 47 -13.71 -21.41 5.77
N THR A 48 -14.61 -20.44 5.72
CA THR A 48 -15.37 -19.97 6.89
C THR A 48 -16.63 -20.82 7.14
N GLY A 49 -17.18 -21.43 6.11
CA GLY A 49 -18.50 -22.07 6.12
C GLY A 49 -19.65 -21.08 6.11
N TRP A 50 -19.38 -19.78 5.87
CA TRP A 50 -20.38 -18.70 5.92
C TRP A 50 -20.98 -18.43 4.53
N THR A 51 -22.20 -17.89 4.56
CA THR A 51 -22.82 -17.34 3.35
C THR A 51 -22.12 -16.06 2.89
N ALA A 52 -22.31 -15.69 1.63
CA ALA A 52 -21.79 -14.42 1.10
C ALA A 52 -22.28 -13.18 1.88
N ALA A 53 -23.49 -13.24 2.44
CA ALA A 53 -24.05 -12.13 3.23
C ALA A 53 -23.38 -12.00 4.60
N GLU A 54 -23.14 -13.10 5.29
CA GLU A 54 -22.44 -13.16 6.57
C GLU A 54 -20.98 -12.71 6.39
N LEU A 55 -20.30 -13.24 5.37
CA LEU A 55 -18.94 -12.86 5.04
C LEU A 55 -18.81 -11.35 4.80
N ARG A 56 -19.75 -10.78 4.04
CA ARG A 56 -19.79 -9.33 3.78
C ARG A 56 -20.01 -8.53 5.06
N THR A 57 -20.96 -8.93 5.90
CA THR A 57 -21.25 -8.24 7.16
C THR A 57 -20.02 -8.17 8.06
N VAL A 58 -19.31 -9.28 8.20
CA VAL A 58 -18.07 -9.37 8.99
C VAL A 58 -16.96 -8.52 8.38
N THR A 59 -16.78 -8.62 7.07
CA THR A 59 -15.74 -7.87 6.34
C THR A 59 -15.96 -6.37 6.43
N ASP A 60 -17.22 -5.90 6.27
CA ASP A 60 -17.57 -4.47 6.37
C ASP A 60 -17.23 -3.93 7.76
N ALA A 61 -17.51 -4.70 8.81
CA ALA A 61 -17.19 -4.32 10.18
C ALA A 61 -15.65 -4.25 10.39
N ILE A 62 -14.90 -5.26 9.93
CA ILE A 62 -13.43 -5.27 10.04
C ILE A 62 -12.83 -4.08 9.27
N LEU A 63 -13.29 -3.80 8.05
CA LEU A 63 -12.80 -2.67 7.25
C LEU A 63 -13.17 -1.32 7.89
N SER A 64 -14.36 -1.21 8.47
CA SER A 64 -14.75 -0.02 9.23
C SER A 64 -13.79 0.25 10.38
N ASP A 65 -13.50 -0.77 11.18
CA ASP A 65 -12.57 -0.65 12.31
C ASP A 65 -11.13 -0.39 11.84
N LEU A 66 -10.72 -0.96 10.72
CA LEU A 66 -9.39 -0.73 10.16
C LEU A 66 -9.19 0.71 9.68
N VAL A 67 -10.19 1.32 9.05
CA VAL A 67 -10.03 2.60 8.35
C VAL A 67 -10.57 3.78 9.16
N LEU A 68 -11.76 3.69 9.74
CA LEU A 68 -12.50 4.82 10.31
C LEU A 68 -12.94 4.62 11.76
N GLY A 69 -13.26 3.39 12.15
CA GLY A 69 -13.87 3.03 13.42
C GLY A 69 -12.91 3.01 14.60
N PRO A 70 -13.38 2.69 15.81
CA PRO A 70 -12.52 2.40 16.94
C PRO A 70 -11.72 1.12 16.66
N PRO A 71 -10.45 1.00 17.15
CA PRO A 71 -9.60 -0.17 16.88
C PRO A 71 -9.96 -1.38 17.76
N ALA A 72 -11.24 -1.64 17.94
CA ALA A 72 -11.71 -2.70 18.85
C ALA A 72 -11.71 -4.08 18.17
N PHE A 73 -12.04 -4.12 16.88
CA PHE A 73 -12.24 -5.36 16.11
C PHE A 73 -13.14 -6.37 16.82
N ASP A 74 -14.11 -5.85 17.61
CA ASP A 74 -15.08 -6.65 18.35
C ASP A 74 -16.27 -7.00 17.45
N VAL A 75 -15.97 -7.75 16.39
CA VAL A 75 -16.93 -8.13 15.38
C VAL A 75 -17.65 -9.40 15.83
N ALA A 76 -18.98 -9.39 15.81
CA ALA A 76 -19.80 -10.54 16.14
C ALA A 76 -20.70 -10.93 14.96
N LEU A 77 -20.94 -12.24 14.82
CA LEU A 77 -21.91 -12.83 13.89
C LEU A 77 -22.87 -13.69 14.72
N ASP A 78 -24.18 -13.41 14.62
CA ASP A 78 -25.23 -14.09 15.41
C ASP A 78 -24.97 -14.07 16.92
N GLY A 79 -24.39 -12.99 17.41
CA GLY A 79 -24.07 -12.80 18.83
C GLY A 79 -22.80 -13.52 19.32
N ALA A 80 -22.12 -14.26 18.46
CA ALA A 80 -20.82 -14.89 18.77
C ALA A 80 -19.67 -14.04 18.25
N PRO A 81 -18.56 -13.87 19.02
CA PRO A 81 -17.39 -13.16 18.54
C PRO A 81 -16.74 -13.91 17.36
N VAL A 82 -16.40 -13.17 16.32
CA VAL A 82 -15.76 -13.71 15.11
C VAL A 82 -14.27 -13.90 15.29
N LEU A 83 -13.60 -12.88 15.83
CA LEU A 83 -12.16 -12.90 16.04
C LEU A 83 -11.85 -13.20 17.51
N ASP A 84 -10.85 -14.03 17.76
CA ASP A 84 -10.36 -14.27 19.10
C ASP A 84 -9.52 -13.08 19.62
N VAL A 85 -9.01 -13.16 20.84
CA VAL A 85 -8.23 -12.08 21.48
C VAL A 85 -6.95 -11.81 20.70
N ARG A 86 -6.26 -12.85 20.21
CA ARG A 86 -5.00 -12.75 19.48
C ARG A 86 -5.20 -12.15 18.10
N GLU A 87 -6.25 -12.56 17.40
CA GLU A 87 -6.63 -12.02 16.08
C GLU A 87 -7.01 -10.54 16.18
N ARG A 88 -7.79 -10.15 17.19
CA ARG A 88 -8.14 -8.74 17.45
C ARG A 88 -6.92 -7.89 17.75
N GLN A 89 -6.00 -8.40 18.58
CA GLN A 89 -4.75 -7.69 18.88
C GLN A 89 -3.93 -7.50 17.60
N HIS A 90 -3.79 -8.54 16.79
CA HIS A 90 -3.08 -8.43 15.52
C HIS A 90 -3.71 -7.37 14.59
N MET A 91 -5.05 -7.34 14.49
CA MET A 91 -5.73 -6.32 13.69
C MET A 91 -5.55 -4.90 14.23
N ALA A 92 -5.46 -4.72 15.55
CA ALA A 92 -5.13 -3.43 16.16
C ALA A 92 -3.67 -3.01 15.81
N ASP A 93 -2.74 -3.95 15.81
CA ASP A 93 -1.35 -3.71 15.39
C ASP A 93 -1.29 -3.36 13.89
N VAL A 94 -2.02 -4.09 13.02
CA VAL A 94 -2.16 -3.79 11.59
C VAL A 94 -2.66 -2.36 11.39
N ARG A 95 -3.72 -1.95 12.10
CA ARG A 95 -4.23 -0.58 12.04
C ARG A 95 -3.16 0.45 12.44
N SER A 96 -2.39 0.17 13.49
CA SER A 96 -1.30 1.06 13.93
C SER A 96 -0.22 1.23 12.85
N VAL A 97 0.15 0.14 12.17
CA VAL A 97 1.08 0.17 11.03
C VAL A 97 0.51 1.01 9.89
N PHE A 98 -0.76 0.81 9.52
CA PHE A 98 -1.43 1.62 8.50
C PHE A 98 -1.47 3.11 8.86
N ALA A 99 -1.86 3.46 10.08
CA ALA A 99 -1.91 4.84 10.54
C ALA A 99 -0.53 5.51 10.48
N SER A 100 0.51 4.81 10.93
CA SER A 100 1.89 5.27 10.88
C SER A 100 2.37 5.46 9.45
N PHE A 101 2.07 4.51 8.56
CA PHE A 101 2.41 4.60 7.15
C PHE A 101 1.75 5.79 6.46
N TYR A 102 0.44 6.02 6.68
CA TYR A 102 -0.27 7.16 6.11
C TYR A 102 0.20 8.50 6.68
N LEU A 103 0.64 8.56 7.94
CA LEU A 103 1.27 9.75 8.51
C LEU A 103 2.59 10.06 7.79
N VAL A 104 3.43 9.05 7.55
CA VAL A 104 4.67 9.20 6.78
C VAL A 104 4.37 9.62 5.34
N ALA A 105 3.33 9.06 4.72
CA ALA A 105 2.89 9.43 3.37
C ALA A 105 2.39 10.89 3.30
N ALA A 106 1.68 11.36 4.31
CA ALA A 106 1.28 12.77 4.41
C ALA A 106 2.50 13.70 4.52
N GLY A 107 3.50 13.34 5.33
CA GLY A 107 4.77 14.06 5.41
C GLY A 107 5.52 14.08 4.07
N ALA A 108 5.55 12.95 3.36
CA ALA A 108 6.16 12.86 2.03
C ALA A 108 5.42 13.72 0.99
N ALA A 109 4.09 13.73 1.02
CA ALA A 109 3.26 14.58 0.16
C ALA A 109 3.51 16.07 0.46
N LEU A 110 3.59 16.47 1.72
CA LEU A 110 3.93 17.82 2.13
C LEU A 110 5.32 18.23 1.63
N LEU A 111 6.31 17.34 1.76
CA LEU A 111 7.67 17.58 1.23
C LEU A 111 7.65 17.82 -0.29
N LEU A 112 6.91 17.02 -1.04
CA LEU A 112 6.75 17.23 -2.49
C LEU A 112 6.03 18.56 -2.78
N ALA A 113 4.97 18.91 -2.06
CA ALA A 113 4.27 20.17 -2.21
C ALA A 113 5.19 21.37 -1.95
N VAL A 114 6.00 21.32 -0.87
CA VAL A 114 7.01 22.35 -0.58
C VAL A 114 8.05 22.43 -1.68
N ALA A 115 8.54 21.27 -2.19
CA ALA A 115 9.49 21.26 -3.30
C ALA A 115 8.93 21.96 -4.55
N PHE A 116 7.64 21.76 -4.87
CA PHE A 116 6.95 22.49 -5.94
C PHE A 116 6.82 24.00 -5.63
N ALA A 117 6.45 24.36 -4.42
CA ALA A 117 6.23 25.76 -4.02
C ALA A 117 7.53 26.58 -4.07
N VAL A 118 8.67 26.00 -3.66
CA VAL A 118 9.97 26.67 -3.68
C VAL A 118 10.65 26.64 -5.06
N SER A 119 10.23 25.74 -5.96
CA SER A 119 10.75 25.67 -7.33
C SER A 119 10.12 26.76 -8.20
N ARG A 120 10.58 27.99 -8.01
CA ARG A 120 10.10 29.17 -8.77
C ARG A 120 10.86 29.32 -10.08
N GLY A 121 10.13 29.68 -11.14
CA GLY A 121 10.66 29.85 -12.50
C GLY A 121 10.79 28.54 -13.28
N ALA A 122 10.78 28.67 -14.60
CA ALA A 122 10.72 27.55 -15.55
C ALA A 122 11.92 26.59 -15.39
N ARG A 123 13.14 27.13 -15.22
CA ARG A 123 14.34 26.29 -15.08
C ARG A 123 14.32 25.40 -13.82
N ALA A 124 13.91 25.96 -12.67
CA ALA A 124 13.81 25.19 -11.42
C ALA A 124 12.73 24.10 -11.52
N ARG A 125 11.58 24.41 -12.11
CA ARG A 125 10.50 23.45 -12.38
C ARG A 125 10.92 22.35 -13.36
N ALA A 126 11.67 22.69 -14.41
CA ALA A 126 12.21 21.71 -15.34
C ALA A 126 13.14 20.71 -14.63
N ILE A 127 13.97 21.18 -13.70
CA ILE A 127 14.86 20.30 -12.91
C ILE A 127 14.05 19.41 -11.99
N LEU A 128 13.05 19.94 -11.27
CA LEU A 128 12.17 19.17 -10.38
C LEU A 128 11.44 18.06 -11.15
N TRP A 129 10.79 18.40 -12.27
CA TRP A 129 10.09 17.43 -13.10
C TRP A 129 11.01 16.35 -13.68
N ARG A 130 12.24 16.68 -14.07
CA ARG A 130 13.21 15.67 -14.51
C ARG A 130 13.56 14.69 -13.39
N ARG A 131 13.71 15.17 -12.15
CA ARG A 131 14.00 14.31 -10.99
C ARG A 131 12.83 13.37 -10.71
N LEU A 132 11.61 13.92 -10.65
CA LEU A 132 10.40 13.12 -10.41
C LEU A 132 10.12 12.10 -11.53
N SER A 133 10.35 12.50 -12.78
CA SER A 133 10.24 11.58 -13.91
C SER A 133 11.23 10.41 -13.80
N ARG A 134 12.48 10.68 -13.49
CA ARG A 134 13.46 9.60 -13.28
C ARG A 134 13.07 8.69 -12.10
N ALA A 135 12.58 9.28 -11.02
CA ALA A 135 12.07 8.53 -9.87
C ALA A 135 10.92 7.61 -10.30
N GLY A 136 9.92 8.11 -11.05
CA GLY A 136 8.82 7.30 -11.57
C GLY A 136 9.31 6.10 -12.39
N GLY A 137 10.29 6.31 -13.27
CA GLY A 137 10.90 5.20 -14.02
C GLY A 137 11.56 4.15 -13.13
N TRP A 138 12.34 4.57 -12.13
CA TRP A 138 12.97 3.65 -11.19
C TRP A 138 11.98 2.94 -10.29
N ILE A 139 10.95 3.63 -9.79
CA ILE A 139 9.89 3.01 -8.98
C ILE A 139 9.20 1.91 -9.78
N ALA A 140 8.85 2.16 -11.05
CA ALA A 140 8.24 1.15 -11.90
C ALA A 140 9.14 -0.08 -12.07
N VAL A 141 10.43 0.11 -12.36
CA VAL A 141 11.40 -0.99 -12.52
C VAL A 141 11.55 -1.79 -11.22
N ILE A 142 11.76 -1.09 -10.09
CA ILE A 142 11.92 -1.73 -8.77
C ILE A 142 10.65 -2.51 -8.41
N THR A 143 9.45 -1.95 -8.67
CA THR A 143 8.18 -2.62 -8.37
C THR A 143 7.99 -3.85 -9.25
N VAL A 144 8.32 -3.81 -10.54
CA VAL A 144 8.21 -4.98 -11.42
C VAL A 144 9.18 -6.08 -11.00
N VAL A 145 10.46 -5.74 -10.78
CA VAL A 145 11.47 -6.73 -10.40
C VAL A 145 11.22 -7.27 -8.99
N GLY A 146 10.99 -6.38 -8.02
CA GLY A 146 10.72 -6.77 -6.63
C GLY A 146 9.38 -7.47 -6.48
N GLY A 147 8.35 -7.03 -7.21
CA GLY A 147 7.04 -7.66 -7.23
C GLY A 147 7.07 -9.06 -7.85
N ALA A 148 7.79 -9.24 -8.95
CA ALA A 148 7.98 -10.58 -9.53
C ALA A 148 8.70 -11.52 -8.54
N ALA A 149 9.76 -11.06 -7.88
CA ALA A 149 10.43 -11.83 -6.84
C ALA A 149 9.50 -12.10 -5.64
N GLY A 150 8.73 -11.10 -5.22
CA GLY A 150 7.77 -11.22 -4.11
C GLY A 150 6.63 -12.21 -4.39
N VAL A 151 6.19 -12.33 -5.65
CA VAL A 151 5.18 -13.35 -6.04
C VAL A 151 5.81 -14.74 -6.13
N LEU A 152 7.03 -14.85 -6.69
CA LEU A 152 7.73 -16.14 -6.79
C LEU A 152 8.12 -16.72 -5.42
N PHE A 153 8.40 -15.87 -4.45
CA PHE A 153 8.80 -16.22 -3.09
C PHE A 153 7.83 -15.61 -2.07
N PHE A 154 6.51 -15.78 -2.32
CA PHE A 154 5.49 -15.07 -1.56
C PHE A 154 5.52 -15.41 -0.07
N ASP A 155 5.71 -16.67 0.30
CA ASP A 155 5.76 -17.08 1.71
C ASP A 155 6.90 -16.38 2.45
N GLN A 156 8.08 -16.31 1.84
CA GLN A 156 9.25 -15.64 2.42
C GLN A 156 9.05 -14.12 2.50
N ALA A 157 8.42 -13.52 1.48
CA ALA A 157 8.12 -12.09 1.46
C ALA A 157 7.04 -11.74 2.50
N PHE A 158 6.03 -12.58 2.65
CA PHE A 158 4.96 -12.45 3.63
C PHE A 158 5.52 -12.56 5.07
N GLU A 159 6.33 -13.58 5.33
CA GLU A 159 7.02 -13.76 6.62
C GLU A 159 7.95 -12.58 6.92
N LEU A 160 8.77 -12.15 5.97
CA LEU A 160 9.65 -11.00 6.14
C LEU A 160 8.87 -9.73 6.50
N PHE A 161 7.75 -9.48 5.81
CA PHE A 161 6.88 -8.35 6.12
C PHE A 161 6.38 -8.43 7.56
N HIS A 162 5.88 -9.59 7.99
CA HIS A 162 5.34 -9.75 9.33
C HIS A 162 6.41 -9.60 10.42
N THR A 163 7.59 -10.17 10.22
CA THR A 163 8.70 -10.03 11.19
C THR A 163 9.20 -8.60 11.33
N LEU A 164 9.05 -7.76 10.30
CA LEU A 164 9.46 -6.35 10.36
C LEU A 164 8.46 -5.46 11.11
N PHE A 165 7.18 -5.80 11.06
CA PHE A 165 6.12 -4.92 11.56
C PHE A 165 5.40 -5.43 12.80
N PHE A 166 5.48 -6.73 13.11
CA PHE A 166 4.70 -7.36 14.16
C PHE A 166 5.56 -8.17 15.13
N PRO A 167 5.15 -8.29 16.40
CA PRO A 167 5.84 -9.15 17.37
C PRO A 167 5.84 -10.61 16.92
N ALA A 168 6.92 -11.33 17.22
CA ALA A 168 7.05 -12.74 16.88
C ALA A 168 5.89 -13.56 17.46
N GLY A 169 5.25 -14.39 16.62
CA GLY A 169 4.14 -15.26 16.98
C GLY A 169 2.76 -14.59 17.04
N SER A 170 2.66 -13.26 16.84
CA SER A 170 1.36 -12.56 16.86
C SER A 170 0.56 -12.70 15.56
N TYR A 171 1.17 -13.20 14.50
CA TYR A 171 0.62 -13.26 13.14
C TYR A 171 0.53 -14.69 12.56
N ASN A 172 0.96 -15.71 13.30
CA ASN A 172 0.88 -17.10 12.84
C ASN A 172 -0.47 -17.69 13.26
N PHE A 173 -1.42 -17.73 12.34
CA PHE A 173 -2.77 -18.22 12.56
C PHE A 173 -2.97 -19.59 11.89
N ASP A 174 -3.74 -20.47 12.57
CA ASP A 174 -4.10 -21.79 12.06
C ASP A 174 -5.37 -21.68 11.18
N PRO A 175 -5.28 -21.96 9.87
CA PRO A 175 -6.44 -21.91 8.98
C PRO A 175 -7.56 -22.91 9.32
N GLY A 176 -7.26 -23.94 10.14
CA GLY A 176 -8.25 -24.88 10.61
C GLY A 176 -9.17 -24.35 11.71
N THR A 177 -8.72 -23.34 12.47
CA THR A 177 -9.41 -22.88 13.67
C THR A 177 -9.59 -21.37 13.78
N GLU A 178 -8.75 -20.57 13.12
CA GLU A 178 -8.73 -19.12 13.28
C GLU A 178 -9.35 -18.39 12.09
N ARG A 179 -10.23 -17.44 12.39
CA ARG A 179 -11.11 -16.79 11.41
C ARG A 179 -10.39 -15.79 10.53
N LEU A 180 -9.38 -15.10 11.03
CA LEU A 180 -8.69 -14.07 10.29
C LEU A 180 -8.03 -14.62 9.01
N VAL A 181 -7.37 -15.77 9.11
CA VAL A 181 -6.74 -16.43 7.95
C VAL A 181 -7.76 -17.15 7.05
N GLN A 182 -8.93 -17.51 7.58
CA GLN A 182 -10.04 -18.02 6.79
C GLN A 182 -10.76 -16.93 6.00
N LEU A 183 -10.87 -15.73 6.58
CA LEU A 183 -11.45 -14.54 5.94
C LEU A 183 -10.56 -13.99 4.82
N PHE A 184 -9.24 -14.07 5.03
CA PHE A 184 -8.22 -13.56 4.12
C PHE A 184 -7.21 -14.66 3.78
N PRO A 185 -7.60 -15.66 2.97
CA PRO A 185 -6.73 -16.80 2.65
C PRO A 185 -5.49 -16.37 1.86
N TYR A 186 -4.53 -17.27 1.73
CA TYR A 186 -3.28 -17.06 0.99
C TYR A 186 -3.47 -16.42 -0.39
N GLN A 187 -4.41 -16.94 -1.18
CA GLN A 187 -4.70 -16.43 -2.53
C GLN A 187 -5.16 -14.97 -2.50
N PHE A 188 -5.97 -14.57 -1.52
CA PHE A 188 -6.39 -13.18 -1.32
C PHE A 188 -5.18 -12.23 -1.26
N TRP A 189 -4.16 -12.59 -0.48
CA TRP A 189 -2.96 -11.75 -0.31
C TRP A 189 -2.09 -11.71 -1.55
N VAL A 190 -1.92 -12.84 -2.25
CA VAL A 190 -1.16 -12.89 -3.51
C VAL A 190 -1.81 -12.01 -4.56
N GLU A 191 -3.12 -12.16 -4.79
CA GLU A 191 -3.84 -11.40 -5.82
C GLU A 191 -3.92 -9.91 -5.47
N THR A 192 -4.19 -9.57 -4.20
CA THR A 192 -4.16 -8.17 -3.73
C THR A 192 -2.79 -7.54 -3.92
N THR A 193 -1.70 -8.27 -3.64
CA THR A 193 -0.33 -7.77 -3.86
C THR A 193 -0.07 -7.48 -5.34
N ILE A 194 -0.51 -8.37 -6.24
CA ILE A 194 -0.41 -8.16 -7.69
C ILE A 194 -1.23 -6.93 -8.12
N ALA A 195 -2.45 -6.78 -7.63
CA ALA A 195 -3.33 -5.68 -7.98
C ALA A 195 -2.76 -4.32 -7.51
N VAL A 196 -2.31 -4.23 -6.27
CA VAL A 196 -1.64 -3.03 -5.72
C VAL A 196 -0.36 -2.74 -6.50
N GLY A 197 0.48 -3.74 -6.73
CA GLY A 197 1.74 -3.60 -7.49
C GLY A 197 1.50 -3.09 -8.91
N THR A 198 0.45 -3.58 -9.58
CA THR A 198 0.05 -3.12 -10.91
C THR A 198 -0.31 -1.63 -10.90
N LEU A 199 -1.07 -1.18 -9.90
CA LEU A 199 -1.43 0.24 -9.78
C LEU A 199 -0.20 1.11 -9.44
N VAL A 200 0.72 0.62 -8.59
CA VAL A 200 2.01 1.30 -8.33
C VAL A 200 2.79 1.49 -9.63
N VAL A 201 2.91 0.44 -10.47
CA VAL A 201 3.59 0.53 -11.77
C VAL A 201 2.89 1.54 -12.68
N ALA A 202 1.57 1.48 -12.80
CA ALA A 202 0.80 2.38 -13.64
C ALA A 202 1.00 3.85 -13.24
N LEU A 203 0.85 4.18 -11.96
CA LEU A 203 1.05 5.54 -11.44
C LEU A 203 2.50 6.01 -11.60
N SER A 204 3.46 5.11 -11.42
CA SER A 204 4.89 5.41 -11.62
C SER A 204 5.22 5.73 -13.08
N LEU A 205 4.64 4.98 -14.03
CA LEU A 205 4.79 5.24 -15.46
C LEU A 205 4.08 6.54 -15.87
N LEU A 206 2.93 6.84 -15.27
CA LEU A 206 2.26 8.14 -15.45
C LEU A 206 3.13 9.30 -14.96
N LEU A 207 3.74 9.17 -13.78
CA LEU A 207 4.69 10.16 -13.25
C LEU A 207 5.91 10.33 -14.16
N TRP A 208 6.46 9.21 -14.65
CA TRP A 208 7.57 9.23 -15.59
C TRP A 208 7.21 9.97 -16.90
N TRP A 209 6.10 9.63 -17.52
CA TRP A 209 5.66 10.19 -18.79
C TRP A 209 5.29 11.68 -18.66
N PHE A 210 4.44 12.01 -17.69
CA PHE A 210 3.99 13.37 -17.44
C PHE A 210 5.15 14.28 -17.01
N GLY A 211 6.03 13.79 -16.14
CA GLY A 211 7.21 14.50 -15.67
C GLY A 211 8.18 14.83 -16.81
N ARG A 212 8.37 13.92 -17.78
CA ARG A 212 9.18 14.18 -19.00
C ARG A 212 8.59 15.31 -19.83
N ARG A 213 7.28 15.26 -20.08
CA ARG A 213 6.60 16.30 -20.85
C ARG A 213 6.68 17.68 -20.18
N ARG A 214 6.44 17.73 -18.88
CA ARG A 214 6.52 18.97 -18.09
C ARG A 214 7.96 19.51 -18.01
N ALA A 215 8.94 18.62 -17.88
CA ALA A 215 10.35 19.02 -17.88
C ALA A 215 10.76 19.66 -19.22
N ALA A 216 10.31 19.08 -20.34
CA ALA A 216 10.59 19.62 -21.68
C ALA A 216 9.90 20.98 -21.90
N ALA A 217 8.61 21.11 -21.54
CA ALA A 217 7.88 22.37 -21.68
C ALA A 217 8.53 23.50 -20.85
N ASN A 218 8.82 23.27 -19.58
CA ASN A 218 9.47 24.28 -18.73
C ASN A 218 10.92 24.60 -19.18
N ALA A 219 11.61 23.66 -19.85
CA ALA A 219 12.93 23.94 -20.39
C ALA A 219 12.86 24.86 -21.61
N ALA A 220 11.86 24.70 -22.46
CA ALA A 220 11.62 25.58 -23.62
C ALA A 220 11.20 27.00 -23.21
N GLU A 221 10.50 27.16 -22.10
CA GLU A 221 10.14 28.49 -21.54
C GLU A 221 11.34 29.21 -20.89
N ALA A 222 12.43 28.50 -20.58
CA ALA A 222 13.57 29.01 -19.85
C ALA A 222 14.76 29.43 -20.74
N GLY A 223 14.68 29.10 -22.06
CA GLY A 223 15.69 29.44 -23.07
C GLY A 223 15.24 30.57 -23.96
#